data_5a1de8b1b1e2d006f52e0495743c38c2
#
_entry.id   5a1de8b1b1e2d006f52e0495743c38c2
#
_cell.length_a   1.000
_cell.length_b   1.000
_cell.length_c   1.000
_cell.angle_alpha   90.00
_cell.angle_beta   90.00
_cell.angle_gamma   90.00
#
_symmetry.space_group_name_H-M   'P 1'
#
loop_
_entity.id
_entity.type
_entity.pdbx_description
1 polymer ?
#
loop_
_entity_poly.entity_id
_entity_poly.type
_entity_poly.pdbx_seq_one_letter_code
_entity_poly.pdbx_strand_id
1 'polypeptide(L)'
;MKTNLQKPRWGVKTEWVPVSHLPTTPSDIKEIAIDLETKDPRLKSHGPGWPTGNGDVVGFAVAYEGFNAYLPIAHEGGGNLDRGIVMKWFQREIANHPSDKIFYNAAYDAGWLGQLGIKLQGRMLDAMLAAPLLNENRFSYSLNAVAYDYLGLMKSEAALREAAQEFGVDPKGELYKLPACFVGEYAEADAKLTLDLWQVFKAELTKEDLWQVFELEASVLPLCIEMTRRGIRVDLDAAERLKQDLIKVVKNLKSDIKKETGLEFELWAAASIAKIFDHLDIPYGRTKTGLPSFTKNFLAQHEHPIAQKIAAARENDKIGNTFLSSITRYTEKGRIHGHINQLRSEGGGTVSGRISMSNPNLQQIPARNPEMSKKIRGLFLPEEGEQWASMDFDQQE
;
A
#
# COMPACT_ATOMS: atom_id res chain seq x y z
N MET A 1 22.21 0.60 -15.40
CA MET A 1 22.53 -0.46 -16.35
C MET A 1 21.52 -0.42 -17.48
N LYS A 2 21.90 -0.18 -18.73
CA LYS A 2 21.00 -0.35 -19.87
C LYS A 2 20.78 -1.85 -20.02
N THR A 3 19.61 -2.35 -19.63
CA THR A 3 19.20 -3.71 -19.92
C THR A 3 19.01 -3.80 -21.42
N ASN A 4 19.86 -4.55 -22.10
CA ASN A 4 19.62 -4.96 -23.49
C ASN A 4 18.39 -5.87 -23.46
N LEU A 5 17.21 -5.30 -23.66
CA LEU A 5 16.01 -6.07 -23.89
C LEU A 5 16.24 -6.86 -25.18
N GLN A 6 16.21 -8.18 -25.10
CA GLN A 6 16.30 -9.03 -26.28
C GLN A 6 15.12 -8.67 -27.17
N LYS A 7 15.38 -8.33 -28.44
CA LYS A 7 14.29 -8.16 -29.40
C LYS A 7 13.54 -9.48 -29.52
N PRO A 8 12.19 -9.47 -29.45
CA PRO A 8 11.40 -10.68 -29.55
C PRO A 8 11.69 -11.39 -30.87
N ARG A 9 11.81 -12.71 -30.86
CA ARG A 9 12.01 -13.53 -32.05
C ARG A 9 10.76 -13.61 -32.94
N TRP A 10 9.58 -13.44 -32.34
CA TRP A 10 8.27 -13.47 -32.99
C TRP A 10 7.52 -12.24 -32.46
N GLY A 11 7.22 -11.32 -33.35
CA GLY A 11 6.65 -10.04 -32.93
C GLY A 11 5.22 -10.17 -32.42
N VAL A 12 4.95 -9.88 -31.17
CA VAL A 12 3.62 -9.51 -30.73
C VAL A 12 3.14 -8.37 -31.59
N LYS A 13 1.98 -8.55 -32.20
CA LYS A 13 1.40 -7.51 -33.04
C LYS A 13 0.46 -6.66 -32.25
N THR A 14 0.62 -5.36 -32.32
CA THR A 14 -0.32 -4.37 -31.85
C THR A 14 -0.51 -3.31 -32.92
N GLU A 15 -1.74 -2.85 -33.09
CA GLU A 15 -2.07 -1.72 -33.95
C GLU A 15 -2.11 -0.40 -33.20
N TRP A 16 -1.95 -0.45 -31.88
CA TRP A 16 -1.99 0.74 -31.04
C TRP A 16 -0.82 1.68 -31.33
N VAL A 17 -1.15 2.95 -31.51
CA VAL A 17 -0.19 4.04 -31.66
C VAL A 17 -0.59 5.21 -30.75
N PRO A 18 0.36 5.94 -30.19
CA PRO A 18 0.04 7.11 -29.39
C PRO A 18 -0.65 8.19 -30.24
N VAL A 19 -1.45 9.03 -29.59
CA VAL A 19 -2.13 10.15 -30.27
C VAL A 19 -1.12 11.06 -30.99
N SER A 20 -1.44 11.45 -32.20
CA SER A 20 -0.62 12.37 -33.01
C SER A 20 -0.84 13.84 -32.66
N HIS A 21 -1.92 14.15 -31.95
CA HIS A 21 -2.33 15.49 -31.53
C HIS A 21 -2.89 15.49 -30.13
N LEU A 22 -2.49 16.46 -29.33
CA LEU A 22 -2.98 16.70 -28.00
C LEU A 22 -4.07 17.79 -28.05
N PRO A 23 -5.36 17.46 -27.86
CA PRO A 23 -6.44 18.42 -28.02
C PRO A 23 -6.52 19.40 -26.83
N THR A 24 -7.23 20.49 -27.03
CA THR A 24 -7.73 21.31 -25.92
C THR A 24 -8.95 20.61 -25.33
N THR A 25 -8.97 20.51 -23.99
CA THR A 25 -10.11 19.92 -23.28
C THR A 25 -11.29 20.88 -23.32
N PRO A 26 -12.48 20.44 -23.77
CA PRO A 26 -13.66 21.31 -23.78
C PRO A 26 -14.02 21.79 -22.38
N SER A 27 -14.36 23.07 -22.24
CA SER A 27 -14.62 23.72 -20.96
C SER A 27 -15.88 23.22 -20.23
N ASP A 28 -16.75 22.52 -20.92
CA ASP A 28 -17.99 21.93 -20.39
C ASP A 28 -17.81 20.52 -19.86
N ILE A 29 -16.63 19.90 -20.02
CA ILE A 29 -16.30 18.61 -19.41
C ILE A 29 -16.40 18.71 -17.89
N LYS A 30 -17.16 17.80 -17.29
CA LYS A 30 -17.41 17.79 -15.83
C LYS A 30 -16.49 16.81 -15.10
N GLU A 31 -16.05 15.78 -15.76
CA GLU A 31 -15.32 14.66 -15.17
C GLU A 31 -14.21 14.17 -16.09
N ILE A 32 -13.02 13.99 -15.53
CA ILE A 32 -11.85 13.48 -16.25
C ILE A 32 -11.28 12.32 -15.45
N ALA A 33 -11.30 11.12 -16.01
CA ALA A 33 -10.61 9.98 -15.42
C ALA A 33 -9.12 10.02 -15.75
N ILE A 34 -8.31 9.68 -14.77
CA ILE A 34 -6.84 9.65 -14.84
C ILE A 34 -6.36 8.34 -14.26
N ASP A 35 -5.47 7.68 -14.99
CA ASP A 35 -4.71 6.51 -14.54
C ASP A 35 -3.24 6.70 -14.94
N LEU A 36 -2.31 6.22 -14.12
CA LEU A 36 -0.89 6.39 -14.36
C LEU A 36 -0.18 5.04 -14.51
N GLU A 37 0.61 4.93 -15.55
CA GLU A 37 1.58 3.87 -15.61
C GLU A 37 2.91 4.31 -15.02
N THR A 38 3.50 3.46 -14.18
CA THR A 38 4.63 3.87 -13.35
C THR A 38 5.78 2.87 -13.38
N LYS A 39 6.96 3.38 -13.10
CA LYS A 39 8.12 2.60 -12.69
C LYS A 39 8.21 2.67 -11.17
N ASP A 40 7.73 1.63 -10.49
CA ASP A 40 7.75 1.55 -9.03
C ASP A 40 8.40 0.21 -8.58
N PRO A 41 9.74 0.12 -8.61
CA PRO A 41 10.45 -1.14 -8.47
C PRO A 41 10.34 -1.77 -7.08
N ARG A 42 9.93 -1.00 -6.07
CA ARG A 42 9.81 -1.45 -4.69
C ARG A 42 8.36 -1.59 -4.20
N LEU A 43 7.38 -1.38 -5.07
CA LEU A 43 5.96 -1.40 -4.72
C LEU A 43 5.56 -2.65 -3.92
N LYS A 44 5.93 -3.84 -4.38
CA LYS A 44 5.60 -5.12 -3.71
C LYS A 44 6.28 -5.28 -2.35
N SER A 45 7.42 -4.65 -2.12
CA SER A 45 8.25 -4.88 -0.92
C SER A 45 8.16 -3.77 0.11
N HIS A 46 7.86 -2.53 -0.29
CA HIS A 46 7.88 -1.34 0.56
C HIS A 46 6.63 -0.47 0.43
N GLY A 47 5.70 -0.83 -0.46
CA GLY A 47 4.58 0.02 -0.83
C GLY A 47 4.95 1.09 -1.86
N PRO A 48 4.06 2.05 -2.14
CA PRO A 48 4.25 3.07 -3.16
C PRO A 48 5.54 3.85 -2.99
N GLY A 49 6.28 4.04 -4.09
CA GLY A 49 7.57 4.75 -4.10
C GLY A 49 7.45 6.28 -4.13
N TRP A 50 6.28 6.82 -4.44
CA TRP A 50 6.09 8.27 -4.61
C TRP A 50 6.40 9.10 -3.35
N PRO A 51 6.20 8.66 -2.08
CA PRO A 51 6.54 9.50 -0.93
C PRO A 51 8.04 9.75 -0.79
N THR A 52 8.86 8.84 -1.30
CA THR A 52 10.33 8.89 -1.19
C THR A 52 11.02 9.28 -2.50
N GLY A 53 10.25 9.40 -3.59
CA GLY A 53 10.76 9.64 -4.95
C GLY A 53 11.44 8.41 -5.56
N ASN A 54 11.03 7.20 -5.17
CA ASN A 54 11.65 5.95 -5.56
C ASN A 54 10.92 5.31 -6.74
N GLY A 55 11.02 5.92 -7.89
CA GLY A 55 10.35 5.55 -9.13
C GLY A 55 10.09 6.76 -10.02
N ASP A 56 9.24 6.59 -11.01
CA ASP A 56 8.82 7.68 -11.93
C ASP A 56 7.49 7.33 -12.61
N VAL A 57 6.80 8.32 -13.13
CA VAL A 57 5.65 8.15 -14.03
C VAL A 57 6.15 7.88 -15.45
N VAL A 58 5.67 6.82 -16.06
CA VAL A 58 6.05 6.42 -17.43
C VAL A 58 4.99 6.75 -18.48
N GLY A 59 3.77 7.05 -18.04
CA GLY A 59 2.70 7.51 -18.93
C GLY A 59 1.45 7.94 -18.18
N PHE A 60 0.61 8.71 -18.87
CA PHE A 60 -0.68 9.18 -18.40
C PHE A 60 -1.78 8.61 -19.27
N ALA A 61 -2.73 7.89 -18.70
CA ALA A 61 -3.98 7.55 -19.36
C ALA A 61 -5.05 8.56 -18.93
N VAL A 62 -5.77 9.13 -19.87
CA VAL A 62 -6.78 10.16 -19.64
C VAL A 62 -8.03 9.84 -20.43
N ALA A 63 -9.19 9.83 -19.76
CA ALA A 63 -10.48 9.66 -20.42
C ALA A 63 -11.49 10.72 -19.95
N TYR A 64 -12.19 11.31 -20.90
CA TYR A 64 -13.37 12.14 -20.70
C TYR A 64 -14.32 11.98 -21.89
N GLU A 65 -15.50 12.54 -21.83
CA GLU A 65 -16.46 12.42 -22.93
C GLU A 65 -15.87 12.87 -24.26
N GLY A 66 -15.80 11.96 -25.24
CA GLY A 66 -15.25 12.22 -26.56
C GLY A 66 -13.72 12.06 -26.67
N PHE A 67 -13.02 11.71 -25.59
CA PHE A 67 -11.57 11.50 -25.59
C PHE A 67 -11.14 10.35 -24.70
N ASN A 68 -10.24 9.52 -25.20
CA ASN A 68 -9.54 8.48 -24.42
C ASN A 68 -8.17 8.26 -25.04
N ALA A 69 -7.10 8.44 -24.28
CA ALA A 69 -5.74 8.28 -24.77
C ALA A 69 -4.74 7.94 -23.69
N TYR A 70 -3.75 7.13 -24.04
CA TYR A 70 -2.53 6.94 -23.28
C TYR A 70 -1.38 7.78 -23.84
N LEU A 71 -0.67 8.47 -22.97
CA LEU A 71 0.42 9.39 -23.30
C LEU A 71 1.71 8.86 -22.67
N PRO A 72 2.45 7.96 -23.34
CA PRO A 72 3.70 7.42 -22.85
C PRO A 72 4.82 8.46 -22.88
N ILE A 73 5.60 8.54 -21.79
CA ILE A 73 6.68 9.55 -21.67
C ILE A 73 8.03 8.98 -21.23
N ALA A 74 8.07 7.76 -20.66
CA ALA A 74 9.30 7.23 -20.07
C ALA A 74 9.41 5.69 -20.13
N HIS A 75 8.79 5.03 -21.11
CA HIS A 75 9.02 3.59 -21.33
C HIS A 75 10.45 3.33 -21.77
N GLU A 76 11.13 2.40 -21.09
CA GLU A 76 12.50 2.00 -21.43
C GLU A 76 12.58 1.29 -22.81
N GLY A 77 11.50 0.61 -23.21
CA GLY A 77 11.37 -0.04 -24.52
C GLY A 77 11.12 0.92 -25.68
N GLY A 78 10.89 2.22 -25.40
CA GLY A 78 10.65 3.23 -26.42
C GLY A 78 9.17 3.44 -26.76
N GLY A 79 8.91 4.21 -27.85
CA GLY A 79 7.55 4.59 -28.27
C GLY A 79 6.98 5.78 -27.49
N ASN A 80 7.83 6.54 -26.80
CA ASN A 80 7.44 7.68 -25.99
C ASN A 80 7.17 8.93 -26.83
N LEU A 81 6.21 9.70 -26.36
CA LEU A 81 6.01 11.11 -26.76
C LEU A 81 7.06 12.01 -26.09
N ASP A 82 7.17 13.25 -26.54
CA ASP A 82 8.01 14.26 -25.87
C ASP A 82 7.47 14.55 -24.46
N ARG A 83 8.26 14.19 -23.43
CA ARG A 83 7.88 14.36 -22.02
C ARG A 83 7.52 15.80 -21.70
N GLY A 84 8.28 16.78 -22.22
CA GLY A 84 8.05 18.19 -21.93
C GLY A 84 6.75 18.72 -22.53
N ILE A 85 6.40 18.26 -23.73
CA ILE A 85 5.14 18.60 -24.39
C ILE A 85 3.97 17.98 -23.65
N VAL A 86 4.03 16.68 -23.33
CA VAL A 86 2.96 15.98 -22.59
C VAL A 86 2.75 16.59 -21.21
N MET A 87 3.82 16.84 -20.45
CA MET A 87 3.72 17.46 -19.12
C MET A 87 3.06 18.84 -19.15
N LYS A 88 3.42 19.70 -20.12
CA LYS A 88 2.80 21.02 -20.30
C LYS A 88 1.32 20.92 -20.67
N TRP A 89 0.99 20.00 -21.55
CA TRP A 89 -0.40 19.74 -21.94
C TRP A 89 -1.20 19.21 -20.75
N PHE A 90 -0.71 18.22 -20.06
CA PHE A 90 -1.39 17.63 -18.91
C PHE A 90 -1.62 18.69 -17.81
N GLN A 91 -0.63 19.52 -17.51
CA GLN A 91 -0.78 20.59 -16.52
C GLN A 91 -1.85 21.60 -16.96
N ARG A 92 -1.85 22.02 -18.23
CA ARG A 92 -2.78 23.05 -18.73
C ARG A 92 -4.19 22.51 -18.92
N GLU A 93 -4.33 21.37 -19.59
CA GLU A 93 -5.61 20.87 -20.07
C GLU A 93 -6.31 19.94 -19.08
N ILE A 94 -5.55 19.24 -18.25
CA ILE A 94 -6.09 18.23 -17.33
C ILE A 94 -6.00 18.71 -15.89
N ALA A 95 -4.80 19.01 -15.38
CA ALA A 95 -4.61 19.36 -13.98
C ALA A 95 -5.30 20.68 -13.60
N ASN A 96 -5.18 21.69 -14.44
CA ASN A 96 -5.79 23.03 -14.22
C ASN A 96 -7.27 23.10 -14.67
N HIS A 97 -7.81 22.06 -15.30
CA HIS A 97 -9.21 22.04 -15.67
C HIS A 97 -10.10 21.96 -14.41
N PRO A 98 -11.23 22.71 -14.32
CA PRO A 98 -12.06 22.76 -13.11
C PRO A 98 -12.93 21.51 -12.88
N SER A 99 -12.95 20.59 -13.83
CA SER A 99 -13.66 19.30 -13.72
C SER A 99 -13.22 18.49 -12.52
N ASP A 100 -14.06 17.59 -12.04
CA ASP A 100 -13.70 16.56 -11.08
C ASP A 100 -12.71 15.57 -11.71
N LYS A 101 -11.74 15.10 -10.92
CA LYS A 101 -10.75 14.11 -11.32
C LYS A 101 -11.13 12.76 -10.73
N ILE A 102 -11.38 11.81 -11.61
CA ILE A 102 -11.83 10.48 -11.27
C ILE A 102 -10.66 9.52 -11.33
N PHE A 103 -10.51 8.71 -10.30
CA PHE A 103 -9.44 7.73 -10.16
C PHE A 103 -10.01 6.36 -9.79
N TYR A 104 -9.17 5.35 -9.97
CA TYR A 104 -9.35 4.05 -9.32
C TYR A 104 -8.09 3.74 -8.50
N ASN A 105 -8.14 3.93 -7.17
CA ASN A 105 -7.01 3.99 -6.26
C ASN A 105 -6.24 5.32 -6.30
N ALA A 106 -6.96 6.42 -6.16
CA ALA A 106 -6.44 7.79 -6.24
C ALA A 106 -5.20 8.06 -5.37
N ALA A 107 -5.07 7.40 -4.21
CA ALA A 107 -3.91 7.57 -3.34
C ALA A 107 -2.58 7.24 -4.04
N TYR A 108 -2.60 6.30 -5.00
CA TYR A 108 -1.44 5.94 -5.79
C TYR A 108 -1.14 6.99 -6.86
N ASP A 109 -2.11 7.27 -7.72
CA ASP A 109 -1.90 8.17 -8.87
C ASP A 109 -1.71 9.62 -8.46
N ALA A 110 -2.55 10.13 -7.57
CA ALA A 110 -2.42 11.49 -7.05
C ALA A 110 -1.13 11.68 -6.23
N GLY A 111 -0.65 10.62 -5.57
CA GLY A 111 0.67 10.61 -4.94
C GLY A 111 1.80 10.85 -5.94
N TRP A 112 1.80 10.12 -7.06
CA TRP A 112 2.79 10.30 -8.13
C TRP A 112 2.64 11.65 -8.83
N LEU A 113 1.41 12.13 -9.07
CA LEU A 113 1.19 13.49 -9.60
C LEU A 113 1.78 14.55 -8.67
N GLY A 114 1.56 14.39 -7.36
CA GLY A 114 2.16 15.28 -6.35
C GLY A 114 3.69 15.22 -6.33
N GLN A 115 4.29 14.05 -6.56
CA GLN A 115 5.74 13.86 -6.71
C GLN A 115 6.29 14.61 -7.93
N LEU A 116 5.53 14.71 -9.02
CA LEU A 116 5.86 15.52 -10.20
C LEU A 116 5.60 17.02 -10.00
N GLY A 117 5.11 17.46 -8.83
CA GLY A 117 4.74 18.83 -8.54
C GLY A 117 3.40 19.27 -9.15
N ILE A 118 2.60 18.33 -9.65
CA ILE A 118 1.30 18.60 -10.27
C ILE A 118 0.24 18.73 -9.17
N LYS A 119 -0.47 19.84 -9.18
CA LYS A 119 -1.64 20.08 -8.32
C LYS A 119 -2.90 20.06 -9.17
N LEU A 120 -3.86 19.25 -8.78
CA LEU A 120 -5.13 19.11 -9.48
C LEU A 120 -6.13 20.17 -9.02
N GLN A 121 -6.86 20.77 -9.96
CA GLN A 121 -8.09 21.53 -9.68
C GLN A 121 -9.31 20.62 -9.75
N GLY A 122 -10.43 21.04 -9.16
CA GLY A 122 -11.63 20.23 -9.00
C GLY A 122 -11.53 19.25 -7.82
N ARG A 123 -12.57 18.43 -7.63
CA ARG A 123 -12.58 17.40 -6.59
C ARG A 123 -11.78 16.18 -7.06
N MET A 124 -11.18 15.51 -6.10
CA MET A 124 -10.57 14.19 -6.32
C MET A 124 -11.57 13.12 -5.86
N LEU A 125 -12.04 12.30 -6.78
CA LEU A 125 -13.06 11.28 -6.54
C LEU A 125 -12.48 9.92 -6.91
N ASP A 126 -12.50 9.00 -5.95
CA ASP A 126 -11.95 7.66 -6.12
C ASP A 126 -13.07 6.63 -6.23
N ALA A 127 -13.24 6.07 -7.42
CA ALA A 127 -14.22 5.01 -7.67
C ALA A 127 -13.93 3.75 -6.84
N MET A 128 -12.66 3.52 -6.43
CA MET A 128 -12.34 2.41 -5.54
C MET A 128 -12.88 2.63 -4.12
N LEU A 129 -13.09 3.88 -3.65
CA LEU A 129 -13.75 4.14 -2.37
C LEU A 129 -15.27 3.92 -2.46
N ALA A 130 -15.88 4.14 -3.63
CA ALA A 130 -17.30 3.87 -3.82
C ALA A 130 -17.63 2.36 -3.75
N ALA A 131 -16.76 1.51 -4.27
CA ALA A 131 -17.01 0.07 -4.35
C ALA A 131 -17.32 -0.61 -3.00
N PRO A 132 -16.52 -0.42 -1.91
CA PRO A 132 -16.83 -1.00 -0.59
C PRO A 132 -18.00 -0.33 0.12
N LEU A 133 -18.34 0.92 -0.19
CA LEU A 133 -19.54 1.55 0.35
C LEU A 133 -20.81 0.88 -0.23
N LEU A 134 -20.78 0.53 -1.52
CA LEU A 134 -21.86 -0.19 -2.18
C LEU A 134 -21.92 -1.68 -1.82
N ASN A 135 -20.76 -2.29 -1.58
CA ASN A 135 -20.69 -3.70 -1.17
C ASN A 135 -19.36 -4.00 -0.45
N GLU A 136 -19.37 -3.97 0.87
CA GLU A 136 -18.23 -4.23 1.75
C GLU A 136 -17.79 -5.70 1.79
N ASN A 137 -18.61 -6.61 1.30
CA ASN A 137 -18.37 -8.05 1.35
C ASN A 137 -17.78 -8.63 0.05
N ARG A 138 -17.32 -7.79 -0.86
CA ARG A 138 -16.70 -8.25 -2.10
C ARG A 138 -15.43 -9.05 -1.84
N PHE A 139 -15.22 -10.09 -2.65
CA PHE A 139 -13.99 -10.87 -2.63
C PHE A 139 -12.79 -10.10 -3.21
N SER A 140 -13.02 -9.31 -4.26
CA SER A 140 -12.00 -8.49 -4.93
C SER A 140 -12.53 -7.09 -5.23
N TYR A 141 -11.66 -6.10 -5.06
CA TYR A 141 -11.88 -4.69 -5.40
C TYR A 141 -10.98 -4.25 -6.57
N SER A 142 -10.38 -5.19 -7.31
CA SER A 142 -9.64 -4.83 -8.53
C SER A 142 -10.57 -4.20 -9.56
N LEU A 143 -10.06 -3.22 -10.33
CA LEU A 143 -10.83 -2.55 -11.38
C LEU A 143 -11.52 -3.56 -12.31
N ASN A 144 -10.82 -4.60 -12.74
CA ASN A 144 -11.40 -5.65 -13.60
C ASN A 144 -12.58 -6.39 -12.96
N ALA A 145 -12.45 -6.79 -11.67
CA ALA A 145 -13.51 -7.52 -11.00
C ALA A 145 -14.75 -6.64 -10.78
N VAL A 146 -14.52 -5.38 -10.43
CA VAL A 146 -15.61 -4.43 -10.18
C VAL A 146 -16.27 -4.00 -11.50
N ALA A 147 -15.49 -3.72 -12.55
CA ALA A 147 -16.02 -3.40 -13.86
C ALA A 147 -16.81 -4.56 -14.47
N TYR A 148 -16.38 -5.80 -14.26
CA TYR A 148 -17.13 -6.96 -14.71
C TYR A 148 -18.52 -7.04 -14.06
N ASP A 149 -18.59 -6.84 -12.75
CA ASP A 149 -19.86 -6.96 -12.01
C ASP A 149 -20.85 -5.82 -12.30
N TYR A 150 -20.35 -4.60 -12.51
CA TYR A 150 -21.23 -3.43 -12.71
C TYR A 150 -21.45 -3.05 -14.18
N LEU A 151 -20.49 -3.35 -15.07
CA LEU A 151 -20.54 -2.99 -16.49
C LEU A 151 -20.65 -4.22 -17.41
N GLY A 152 -20.38 -5.44 -16.91
CA GLY A 152 -20.24 -6.62 -17.77
C GLY A 152 -18.99 -6.59 -18.64
N LEU A 153 -18.04 -5.69 -18.37
CA LEU A 153 -16.84 -5.44 -19.17
C LEU A 153 -15.58 -5.91 -18.44
N MET A 154 -14.64 -6.43 -19.22
CA MET A 154 -13.28 -6.72 -18.76
C MET A 154 -12.30 -6.16 -19.77
N LYS A 155 -11.24 -5.50 -19.29
CA LYS A 155 -10.15 -5.08 -20.18
C LYS A 155 -9.37 -6.27 -20.69
N SER A 156 -8.90 -6.19 -21.93
CA SER A 156 -7.96 -7.16 -22.47
C SER A 156 -6.55 -6.86 -21.98
N GLU A 157 -5.93 -7.83 -21.35
CA GLU A 157 -4.49 -7.78 -20.99
C GLU A 157 -3.65 -8.64 -21.94
N ALA A 158 -4.23 -9.13 -23.05
CA ALA A 158 -3.60 -10.15 -23.89
C ALA A 158 -2.29 -9.65 -24.49
N ALA A 159 -2.29 -8.52 -25.18
CA ALA A 159 -1.10 -7.94 -25.82
C ALA A 159 -0.01 -7.61 -24.79
N LEU A 160 -0.39 -7.04 -23.62
CA LEU A 160 0.53 -6.74 -22.53
C LEU A 160 1.19 -8.01 -21.98
N ARG A 161 0.40 -9.07 -21.71
CA ARG A 161 0.90 -10.34 -21.15
C ARG A 161 1.79 -11.10 -22.13
N GLU A 162 1.40 -11.13 -23.40
CA GLU A 162 2.18 -11.77 -24.45
C GLU A 162 3.52 -11.05 -24.65
N ALA A 163 3.51 -9.72 -24.73
CA ALA A 163 4.73 -8.92 -24.78
C ALA A 163 5.60 -9.13 -23.54
N ALA A 164 5.02 -9.10 -22.34
CA ALA A 164 5.75 -9.32 -21.09
C ALA A 164 6.44 -10.70 -21.07
N GLN A 165 5.76 -11.73 -21.56
CA GLN A 165 6.34 -13.08 -21.66
C GLN A 165 7.51 -13.10 -22.68
N GLU A 166 7.38 -12.47 -23.82
CA GLU A 166 8.45 -12.41 -24.83
C GLU A 166 9.67 -11.61 -24.35
N PHE A 167 9.43 -10.52 -23.64
CA PHE A 167 10.51 -9.67 -23.10
C PHE A 167 11.06 -10.20 -21.76
N GLY A 168 10.45 -11.23 -21.16
CA GLY A 168 10.89 -11.82 -19.88
C GLY A 168 10.73 -10.87 -18.70
N VAL A 169 9.65 -10.08 -18.67
CA VAL A 169 9.35 -9.10 -17.62
C VAL A 169 8.02 -9.39 -16.91
N ASP A 170 7.86 -8.90 -15.68
CA ASP A 170 6.57 -8.97 -14.98
C ASP A 170 5.60 -7.95 -15.61
N PRO A 171 4.43 -8.40 -16.15
CA PRO A 171 3.50 -7.51 -16.85
C PRO A 171 2.93 -6.39 -15.98
N LYS A 172 2.91 -6.55 -14.65
CA LYS A 172 2.40 -5.52 -13.73
C LYS A 172 3.51 -4.73 -13.03
N GLY A 173 4.58 -5.40 -12.62
CA GLY A 173 5.67 -4.75 -11.88
C GLY A 173 6.74 -4.12 -12.75
N GLU A 174 6.83 -4.53 -14.03
CA GLU A 174 7.92 -4.13 -14.93
C GLU A 174 7.43 -3.66 -16.30
N LEU A 175 6.14 -3.32 -16.44
CA LEU A 175 5.55 -2.87 -17.71
C LEU A 175 6.31 -1.66 -18.32
N TYR A 176 6.93 -0.85 -17.49
CA TYR A 176 7.74 0.29 -17.91
C TYR A 176 8.96 -0.09 -18.79
N LYS A 177 9.37 -1.37 -18.75
CA LYS A 177 10.46 -1.89 -19.59
C LYS A 177 9.99 -2.21 -21.02
N LEU A 178 8.68 -2.40 -21.22
CA LEU A 178 8.10 -2.70 -22.52
C LEU A 178 8.04 -1.45 -23.40
N PRO A 179 8.08 -1.62 -24.75
CA PRO A 179 7.66 -0.58 -25.65
C PRO A 179 6.23 -0.13 -25.38
N ALA A 180 5.99 1.19 -25.43
CA ALA A 180 4.70 1.79 -25.12
C ALA A 180 3.53 1.21 -25.93
N CYS A 181 3.77 0.77 -27.16
CA CYS A 181 2.74 0.21 -28.04
C CYS A 181 2.07 -1.07 -27.47
N PHE A 182 2.74 -1.81 -26.59
CA PHE A 182 2.15 -3.00 -25.95
C PHE A 182 1.40 -2.68 -24.64
N VAL A 183 1.52 -1.46 -24.14
CA VAL A 183 0.91 -0.99 -22.90
C VAL A 183 -0.28 -0.07 -23.18
N GLY A 184 -0.27 0.65 -24.32
CA GLY A 184 -1.21 1.74 -24.58
C GLY A 184 -2.68 1.34 -24.53
N GLU A 185 -3.07 0.25 -25.20
CA GLU A 185 -4.46 -0.23 -25.19
C GLU A 185 -4.94 -0.59 -23.77
N TYR A 186 -4.05 -1.22 -23.00
CA TYR A 186 -4.31 -1.58 -21.61
C TYR A 186 -4.53 -0.33 -20.73
N ALA A 187 -3.65 0.66 -20.83
CA ALA A 187 -3.71 1.90 -20.05
C ALA A 187 -4.94 2.76 -20.42
N GLU A 188 -5.26 2.87 -21.70
CA GLU A 188 -6.47 3.54 -22.18
C GLU A 188 -7.74 2.88 -21.65
N ALA A 189 -7.75 1.55 -21.60
CA ALA A 189 -8.88 0.80 -21.06
C ALA A 189 -9.06 1.06 -19.55
N ASP A 190 -7.98 1.23 -18.76
CA ASP A 190 -8.07 1.52 -17.32
C ASP A 190 -8.72 2.88 -17.06
N ALA A 191 -8.29 3.93 -17.75
CA ALA A 191 -8.91 5.26 -17.62
C ALA A 191 -10.37 5.25 -18.10
N LYS A 192 -10.66 4.59 -19.22
CA LYS A 192 -12.05 4.50 -19.75
C LYS A 192 -12.98 3.72 -18.84
N LEU A 193 -12.56 2.55 -18.35
CA LEU A 193 -13.35 1.75 -17.42
C LEU A 193 -13.59 2.50 -16.09
N THR A 194 -12.60 3.23 -15.61
CA THR A 194 -12.72 4.08 -14.42
C THR A 194 -13.81 5.15 -14.62
N LEU A 195 -13.81 5.82 -15.77
CA LEU A 195 -14.83 6.82 -16.09
C LEU A 195 -16.24 6.20 -16.20
N ASP A 196 -16.37 5.08 -16.90
CA ASP A 196 -17.65 4.40 -17.12
C ASP A 196 -18.22 3.85 -15.80
N LEU A 197 -17.36 3.24 -15.00
CA LEU A 197 -17.71 2.72 -13.67
C LEU A 197 -18.18 3.84 -12.74
N TRP A 198 -17.52 4.98 -12.79
CA TRP A 198 -17.92 6.16 -12.03
C TRP A 198 -19.34 6.64 -12.37
N GLN A 199 -19.75 6.59 -13.64
CA GLN A 199 -21.12 6.96 -14.00
C GLN A 199 -22.16 6.04 -13.31
N VAL A 200 -21.89 4.74 -13.26
CA VAL A 200 -22.75 3.77 -12.56
C VAL A 200 -22.71 4.03 -11.05
N PHE A 201 -21.54 4.24 -10.47
CA PHE A 201 -21.39 4.44 -9.02
C PHE A 201 -22.12 5.69 -8.52
N LYS A 202 -22.09 6.80 -9.27
CA LYS A 202 -22.88 7.99 -8.91
C LYS A 202 -24.37 7.66 -8.74
N ALA A 203 -24.92 6.88 -9.66
CA ALA A 203 -26.33 6.50 -9.62
C ALA A 203 -26.63 5.56 -8.45
N GLU A 204 -25.78 4.54 -8.24
CA GLU A 204 -26.00 3.58 -7.16
C GLU A 204 -25.77 4.20 -5.77
N LEU A 205 -24.74 5.03 -5.57
CA LEU A 205 -24.52 5.75 -4.31
C LEU A 205 -25.70 6.66 -3.95
N THR A 206 -26.30 7.31 -4.95
CA THR A 206 -27.48 8.16 -4.75
C THR A 206 -28.70 7.31 -4.38
N LYS A 207 -28.92 6.21 -5.08
CA LYS A 207 -30.05 5.30 -4.87
C LYS A 207 -30.01 4.65 -3.48
N GLU A 208 -28.82 4.26 -3.00
CA GLU A 208 -28.60 3.61 -1.70
C GLU A 208 -28.41 4.62 -0.55
N ASP A 209 -28.59 5.93 -0.78
CA ASP A 209 -28.39 7.02 0.21
C ASP A 209 -26.98 7.06 0.82
N LEU A 210 -25.97 6.69 0.03
CA LEU A 210 -24.56 6.62 0.44
C LEU A 210 -23.73 7.83 -0.04
N TRP A 211 -24.34 8.75 -0.78
CA TRP A 211 -23.60 9.87 -1.39
C TRP A 211 -22.86 10.74 -0.36
N GLN A 212 -23.50 11.05 0.76
CA GLN A 212 -22.88 11.89 1.81
C GLN A 212 -21.66 11.19 2.45
N VAL A 213 -21.76 9.87 2.66
CA VAL A 213 -20.62 9.09 3.19
C VAL A 213 -19.49 9.04 2.19
N PHE A 214 -19.79 8.87 0.91
CA PHE A 214 -18.79 8.93 -0.15
C PHE A 214 -18.11 10.31 -0.23
N GLU A 215 -18.86 11.41 -0.13
CA GLU A 215 -18.29 12.77 -0.11
C GLU A 215 -17.37 13.00 1.10
N LEU A 216 -17.73 12.44 2.26
CA LEU A 216 -16.85 12.46 3.44
C LEU A 216 -15.53 11.74 3.15
N GLU A 217 -15.58 10.52 2.64
CA GLU A 217 -14.38 9.74 2.29
C GLU A 217 -13.53 10.46 1.23
N ALA A 218 -14.18 11.00 0.18
CA ALA A 218 -13.49 11.78 -0.84
C ALA A 218 -12.80 13.04 -0.28
N SER A 219 -13.39 13.68 0.74
CA SER A 219 -12.79 14.85 1.39
C SER A 219 -11.60 14.52 2.29
N VAL A 220 -11.57 13.30 2.85
CA VAL A 220 -10.47 12.81 3.70
C VAL A 220 -9.28 12.30 2.88
N LEU A 221 -9.53 11.85 1.65
CA LEU A 221 -8.50 11.28 0.77
C LEU A 221 -7.27 12.18 0.57
N PRO A 222 -7.39 13.49 0.25
CA PRO A 222 -6.22 14.37 0.12
C PRO A 222 -5.39 14.47 1.42
N LEU A 223 -6.05 14.42 2.58
CA LEU A 223 -5.37 14.40 3.88
C LEU A 223 -4.55 13.13 4.06
N CYS A 224 -5.12 11.96 3.74
CA CYS A 224 -4.42 10.68 3.80
C CYS A 224 -3.18 10.65 2.89
N ILE A 225 -3.30 11.19 1.67
CA ILE A 225 -2.18 11.32 0.73
C ILE A 225 -1.09 12.23 1.33
N GLU A 226 -1.47 13.40 1.87
CA GLU A 226 -0.52 14.35 2.45
C GLU A 226 0.18 13.78 3.70
N MET A 227 -0.56 13.08 4.57
CA MET A 227 0.02 12.38 5.73
C MET A 227 1.05 11.32 5.29
N THR A 228 0.72 10.53 4.27
CA THR A 228 1.65 9.55 3.69
C THR A 228 2.86 10.25 3.07
N ARG A 229 2.66 11.32 2.31
CA ARG A 229 3.73 12.12 1.68
C ARG A 229 4.68 12.74 2.71
N ARG A 230 4.13 13.34 3.76
CA ARG A 230 4.90 13.93 4.86
C ARG A 230 5.67 12.86 5.63
N GLY A 231 5.02 11.72 5.93
CA GLY A 231 5.57 10.68 6.76
C GLY A 231 5.90 11.18 8.18
N ILE A 232 6.56 10.34 8.97
CA ILE A 232 6.93 10.63 10.36
C ILE A 232 8.44 10.47 10.53
N ARG A 233 9.11 11.41 11.18
CA ARG A 233 10.53 11.32 11.50
C ARG A 233 10.79 10.19 12.49
N VAL A 234 11.89 9.45 12.29
CA VAL A 234 12.28 8.31 13.12
C VAL A 234 13.73 8.46 13.54
N ASP A 235 14.02 8.27 14.84
CA ASP A 235 15.37 8.09 15.36
C ASP A 235 15.83 6.65 15.08
N LEU A 236 16.47 6.45 13.93
CA LEU A 236 16.99 5.15 13.51
C LEU A 236 18.08 4.62 14.42
N ASP A 237 18.95 5.49 14.95
CA ASP A 237 20.05 5.08 15.83
C ASP A 237 19.49 4.59 17.17
N ALA A 238 18.48 5.27 17.72
CA ALA A 238 17.79 4.81 18.91
C ALA A 238 17.00 3.50 18.64
N ALA A 239 16.38 3.37 17.46
CA ALA A 239 15.67 2.15 17.08
C ALA A 239 16.61 0.94 17.00
N GLU A 240 17.78 1.11 16.38
CA GLU A 240 18.76 0.03 16.27
C GLU A 240 19.38 -0.32 17.65
N ARG A 241 19.73 0.69 18.48
CA ARG A 241 20.19 0.44 19.86
C ARG A 241 19.15 -0.35 20.67
N LEU A 242 17.88 0.07 20.63
CA LEU A 242 16.81 -0.64 21.34
C LEU A 242 16.66 -2.07 20.84
N LYS A 243 16.72 -2.29 19.52
CA LYS A 243 16.67 -3.63 18.92
C LYS A 243 17.79 -4.53 19.43
N GLN A 244 19.03 -4.04 19.44
CA GLN A 244 20.18 -4.80 19.94
C GLN A 244 20.06 -5.13 21.44
N ASP A 245 19.54 -4.21 22.23
CA ASP A 245 19.29 -4.47 23.67
C ASP A 245 18.22 -5.55 23.87
N LEU A 246 17.13 -5.54 23.10
CA LEU A 246 16.12 -6.58 23.15
C LEU A 246 16.64 -7.95 22.73
N ILE A 247 17.50 -8.01 21.69
CA ILE A 247 18.16 -9.25 21.26
C ILE A 247 19.01 -9.81 22.39
N LYS A 248 19.77 -8.95 23.13
CA LYS A 248 20.56 -9.36 24.28
C LYS A 248 19.66 -9.91 25.41
N VAL A 249 18.53 -9.24 25.69
CA VAL A 249 17.57 -9.69 26.68
C VAL A 249 17.03 -11.09 26.32
N VAL A 250 16.60 -11.31 25.08
CA VAL A 250 16.11 -12.60 24.60
C VAL A 250 17.18 -13.68 24.74
N LYS A 251 18.42 -13.38 24.35
CA LYS A 251 19.54 -14.31 24.47
C LYS A 251 19.80 -14.71 25.93
N ASN A 252 19.77 -13.74 26.84
CA ASN A 252 19.97 -13.98 28.27
C ASN A 252 18.84 -14.86 28.84
N LEU A 253 17.58 -14.54 28.56
CA LEU A 253 16.43 -15.33 28.99
C LEU A 253 16.50 -16.77 28.46
N LYS A 254 16.87 -16.99 27.18
CA LYS A 254 17.08 -18.34 26.64
C LYS A 254 18.22 -19.08 27.36
N SER A 255 19.33 -18.38 27.64
CA SER A 255 20.46 -18.95 28.39
C SER A 255 20.08 -19.35 29.81
N ASP A 256 19.29 -18.54 30.51
CA ASP A 256 18.86 -18.83 31.86
C ASP A 256 17.88 -20.03 31.90
N ILE A 257 16.94 -20.08 30.94
CA ILE A 257 16.08 -21.27 30.79
C ILE A 257 16.91 -22.54 30.53
N LYS A 258 17.92 -22.46 29.64
CA LYS A 258 18.82 -23.58 29.38
C LYS A 258 19.61 -24.01 30.62
N LYS A 259 20.10 -23.06 31.43
CA LYS A 259 20.81 -23.37 32.70
C LYS A 259 19.91 -24.07 33.70
N GLU A 260 18.63 -23.65 33.81
CA GLU A 260 17.68 -24.19 34.76
C GLU A 260 17.13 -25.55 34.34
N THR A 261 16.99 -25.82 33.03
CA THR A 261 16.35 -27.02 32.51
C THR A 261 17.32 -28.01 31.86
N GLY A 262 18.54 -27.58 31.54
CA GLY A 262 19.47 -28.37 30.72
C GLY A 262 19.09 -28.48 29.24
N LEU A 263 17.95 -27.89 28.81
CA LEU A 263 17.41 -28.06 27.46
C LEU A 263 17.59 -26.81 26.61
N GLU A 264 17.92 -27.02 25.35
CA GLU A 264 17.80 -25.98 24.32
C GLU A 264 16.41 -26.01 23.71
N PHE A 265 15.90 -24.82 23.32
CA PHE A 265 14.60 -24.73 22.71
C PHE A 265 14.49 -23.61 21.68
N GLU A 266 13.53 -23.78 20.77
CA GLU A 266 13.13 -22.79 19.81
C GLU A 266 11.93 -21.99 20.32
N LEU A 267 12.10 -20.68 20.45
CA LEU A 267 11.17 -19.77 21.16
C LEU A 267 9.74 -19.78 20.57
N TRP A 268 9.62 -19.98 19.26
CA TRP A 268 8.33 -19.97 18.57
C TRP A 268 7.78 -21.35 18.22
N ALA A 269 8.54 -22.39 18.46
CA ALA A 269 8.13 -23.77 18.20
C ALA A 269 7.43 -24.36 19.42
N ALA A 270 6.10 -24.54 19.35
CA ALA A 270 5.30 -25.07 20.46
C ALA A 270 5.79 -26.46 20.91
N ALA A 271 6.17 -27.33 20.00
CA ALA A 271 6.74 -28.65 20.32
C ALA A 271 8.07 -28.57 21.06
N SER A 272 8.87 -27.53 20.85
CA SER A 272 10.13 -27.31 21.55
C SER A 272 9.89 -26.82 22.99
N ILE A 273 8.91 -25.91 23.18
CA ILE A 273 8.50 -25.44 24.50
C ILE A 273 7.85 -26.59 25.31
N ALA A 274 7.06 -27.45 24.66
CA ALA A 274 6.44 -28.60 25.30
C ALA A 274 7.47 -29.51 25.99
N LYS A 275 8.65 -29.73 25.37
CA LYS A 275 9.74 -30.52 26.00
C LYS A 275 10.20 -29.93 27.34
N ILE A 276 10.23 -28.59 27.46
CA ILE A 276 10.59 -27.91 28.72
C ILE A 276 9.49 -28.13 29.77
N PHE A 277 8.22 -27.98 29.37
CA PHE A 277 7.08 -28.15 30.26
C PHE A 277 6.93 -29.61 30.71
N ASP A 278 7.12 -30.56 29.80
CA ASP A 278 7.13 -32.01 30.12
C ASP A 278 8.29 -32.38 31.07
N HIS A 279 9.48 -31.80 30.87
CA HIS A 279 10.64 -32.01 31.74
C HIS A 279 10.44 -31.51 33.16
N LEU A 280 9.64 -30.45 33.32
CA LEU A 280 9.34 -29.82 34.62
C LEU A 280 8.00 -30.25 35.20
N ASP A 281 7.33 -31.23 34.60
CA ASP A 281 5.99 -31.70 34.97
C ASP A 281 4.94 -30.58 35.06
N ILE A 282 5.06 -29.56 34.15
CA ILE A 282 4.16 -28.42 34.10
C ILE A 282 3.04 -28.71 33.07
N PRO A 283 1.76 -28.66 33.48
CA PRO A 283 0.65 -28.89 32.56
C PRO A 283 0.48 -27.73 31.58
N TYR A 284 0.10 -28.03 30.32
CA TYR A 284 -0.18 -27.05 29.29
C TYR A 284 -1.36 -27.44 28.41
N GLY A 285 -1.93 -26.43 27.74
CA GLY A 285 -3.08 -26.64 26.86
C GLY A 285 -2.71 -27.29 25.52
N ARG A 286 -3.72 -27.88 24.87
CA ARG A 286 -3.61 -28.43 23.50
C ARG A 286 -4.64 -27.82 22.57
N THR A 287 -4.32 -27.78 21.29
CA THR A 287 -5.27 -27.38 20.23
C THR A 287 -6.34 -28.46 20.04
N LYS A 288 -7.39 -28.14 19.28
CA LYS A 288 -8.42 -29.13 18.89
C LYS A 288 -7.83 -30.33 18.15
N THR A 289 -6.67 -30.19 17.52
CA THR A 289 -5.94 -31.24 16.81
C THR A 289 -4.92 -31.97 17.69
N GLY A 290 -4.90 -31.71 19.01
CA GLY A 290 -4.00 -32.37 19.98
C GLY A 290 -2.58 -31.80 20.07
N LEU A 291 -2.22 -30.79 19.27
CA LEU A 291 -0.89 -30.19 19.32
C LEU A 291 -0.71 -29.27 20.54
N PRO A 292 0.52 -29.14 21.11
CA PRO A 292 0.81 -28.23 22.22
C PRO A 292 0.41 -26.78 21.90
N SER A 293 -0.17 -26.08 22.87
CA SER A 293 -0.64 -24.72 22.72
C SER A 293 -0.11 -23.82 23.84
N PHE A 294 0.73 -22.86 23.47
CA PHE A 294 1.32 -21.84 24.36
C PHE A 294 0.91 -20.46 23.90
N THR A 295 -0.33 -20.09 24.21
CA THR A 295 -0.86 -18.75 23.90
C THR A 295 -0.18 -17.66 24.74
N LYS A 296 -0.23 -16.40 24.26
CA LYS A 296 0.31 -15.25 25.00
C LYS A 296 -0.30 -15.17 26.41
N ASN A 297 -1.62 -15.30 26.50
CA ASN A 297 -2.33 -15.19 27.79
C ASN A 297 -1.96 -16.34 28.74
N PHE A 298 -1.89 -17.58 28.24
CA PHE A 298 -1.46 -18.74 29.03
C PHE A 298 -0.09 -18.51 29.66
N LEU A 299 0.92 -18.15 28.83
CA LEU A 299 2.29 -17.94 29.33
C LEU A 299 2.41 -16.75 30.30
N ALA A 300 1.70 -15.65 30.00
CA ALA A 300 1.76 -14.43 30.83
C ALA A 300 1.08 -14.58 32.19
N GLN A 301 0.05 -15.43 32.29
CA GLN A 301 -0.72 -15.67 33.53
C GLN A 301 -0.23 -16.88 34.31
N HIS A 302 0.69 -17.65 33.76
CA HIS A 302 1.20 -18.87 34.40
C HIS A 302 2.12 -18.53 35.57
N GLU A 303 1.92 -19.18 36.72
CA GLU A 303 2.68 -18.90 37.94
C GLU A 303 4.14 -19.35 37.89
N HIS A 304 4.45 -20.33 37.08
CA HIS A 304 5.81 -20.88 37.02
C HIS A 304 6.79 -19.91 36.33
N PRO A 305 7.98 -19.64 36.95
CA PRO A 305 8.95 -18.68 36.45
C PRO A 305 9.43 -18.94 35.02
N ILE A 306 9.56 -20.19 34.60
CA ILE A 306 9.96 -20.57 33.23
C ILE A 306 8.91 -20.10 32.20
N ALA A 307 7.62 -20.23 32.48
CA ALA A 307 6.56 -19.77 31.61
C ALA A 307 6.63 -18.24 31.44
N GLN A 308 6.85 -17.53 32.54
CA GLN A 308 7.01 -16.05 32.53
C GLN A 308 8.26 -15.62 31.77
N LYS A 309 9.39 -16.34 31.92
CA LYS A 309 10.62 -16.09 31.12
C LYS A 309 10.38 -16.30 29.62
N ILE A 310 9.65 -17.36 29.24
CA ILE A 310 9.28 -17.59 27.83
C ILE A 310 8.35 -16.51 27.31
N ALA A 311 7.37 -16.07 28.11
CA ALA A 311 6.48 -14.95 27.76
C ALA A 311 7.27 -13.67 27.51
N ALA A 312 8.16 -13.31 28.43
CA ALA A 312 9.03 -12.14 28.31
C ALA A 312 9.97 -12.24 27.10
N ALA A 313 10.58 -13.42 26.85
CA ALA A 313 11.41 -13.63 25.69
C ALA A 313 10.64 -13.44 24.38
N ARG A 314 9.41 -13.99 24.28
CA ARG A 314 8.55 -13.80 23.10
C ARG A 314 8.12 -12.35 22.89
N GLU A 315 7.80 -11.62 23.96
CA GLU A 315 7.43 -10.21 23.87
C GLU A 315 8.60 -9.37 23.33
N ASN A 316 9.79 -9.53 23.91
CA ASN A 316 10.98 -8.81 23.50
C ASN A 316 11.42 -9.20 22.08
N ASP A 317 11.36 -10.47 21.71
CA ASP A 317 11.68 -10.95 20.36
C ASP A 317 10.72 -10.36 19.32
N LYS A 318 9.42 -10.37 19.58
CA LYS A 318 8.42 -9.79 18.69
C LYS A 318 8.65 -8.28 18.49
N ILE A 319 8.97 -7.56 19.55
CA ILE A 319 9.27 -6.12 19.43
C ILE A 319 10.55 -5.90 18.63
N GLY A 320 11.63 -6.59 18.96
CA GLY A 320 12.94 -6.43 18.31
C GLY A 320 12.92 -6.88 16.85
N ASN A 321 12.56 -8.14 16.62
CA ASN A 321 12.69 -8.77 15.30
C ASN A 321 11.52 -8.52 14.35
N THR A 322 10.33 -8.15 14.87
CA THR A 322 9.19 -7.84 14.01
C THR A 322 8.99 -6.34 13.89
N PHE A 323 8.76 -5.67 15.02
CA PHE A 323 8.33 -4.27 14.99
C PHE A 323 9.50 -3.32 14.68
N LEU A 324 10.62 -3.38 15.43
CA LEU A 324 11.77 -2.51 15.18
C LEU A 324 12.45 -2.81 13.84
N SER A 325 12.51 -4.07 13.44
CA SER A 325 13.00 -4.43 12.09
C SER A 325 12.11 -3.88 10.98
N SER A 326 10.79 -3.84 11.20
CA SER A 326 9.85 -3.20 10.27
C SER A 326 10.09 -1.69 10.19
N ILE A 327 10.22 -1.01 11.34
CA ILE A 327 10.55 0.43 11.38
C ILE A 327 11.85 0.69 10.59
N THR A 328 12.92 -0.03 10.89
CA THR A 328 14.21 0.15 10.19
C THR A 328 14.10 -0.09 8.69
N ARG A 329 13.35 -1.12 8.28
CA ARG A 329 13.17 -1.48 6.87
C ARG A 329 12.43 -0.41 6.08
N TYR A 330 11.37 0.19 6.67
CA TYR A 330 10.48 1.13 6.00
C TYR A 330 10.89 2.60 6.18
N THR A 331 11.91 2.87 7.00
CA THR A 331 12.42 4.24 7.16
C THR A 331 13.37 4.57 6.01
N GLU A 332 13.07 5.63 5.31
CA GLU A 332 13.90 6.18 4.23
C GLU A 332 14.21 7.65 4.51
N LYS A 333 15.46 8.05 4.39
CA LYS A 333 15.91 9.43 4.67
C LYS A 333 15.45 9.95 6.04
N GLY A 334 15.43 9.05 7.05
CA GLY A 334 15.01 9.38 8.41
C GLY A 334 13.50 9.52 8.62
N ARG A 335 12.68 9.11 7.65
CA ARG A 335 11.21 9.17 7.74
C ARG A 335 10.57 7.84 7.36
N ILE A 336 9.44 7.55 7.98
CA ILE A 336 8.61 6.39 7.68
C ILE A 336 7.30 6.87 7.06
N HIS A 337 6.94 6.27 5.93
CA HIS A 337 5.77 6.65 5.14
C HIS A 337 4.78 5.48 5.11
N GLY A 338 3.98 5.36 6.17
CA GLY A 338 2.95 4.31 6.22
C GLY A 338 1.83 4.59 5.23
N HIS A 339 1.42 3.55 4.50
CA HIS A 339 0.28 3.65 3.60
C HIS A 339 -1.03 3.60 4.39
N ILE A 340 -1.90 4.56 4.13
CA ILE A 340 -3.21 4.71 4.79
C ILE A 340 -4.28 4.12 3.90
N ASN A 341 -5.03 3.12 4.42
CA ASN A 341 -6.19 2.54 3.76
C ASN A 341 -7.44 3.09 4.45
N GLN A 342 -8.20 3.95 3.76
CA GLN A 342 -9.44 4.51 4.29
C GLN A 342 -10.52 3.44 4.40
N LEU A 343 -10.78 2.73 3.32
CA LEU A 343 -11.75 1.65 3.24
C LEU A 343 -11.06 0.36 2.75
N ARG A 344 -11.83 -0.71 2.67
CA ARG A 344 -11.33 -1.98 2.15
C ARG A 344 -11.02 -1.86 0.65
N SER A 345 -9.86 -2.41 0.25
CA SER A 345 -9.37 -2.44 -1.12
C SER A 345 -8.57 -3.72 -1.38
N GLU A 346 -8.01 -3.88 -2.58
CA GLU A 346 -7.05 -4.97 -2.88
C GLU A 346 -5.80 -4.90 -2.00
N GLY A 347 -5.36 -3.70 -1.61
CA GLY A 347 -4.14 -3.46 -0.81
C GLY A 347 -4.31 -3.60 0.70
N GLY A 348 -5.53 -3.77 1.19
CA GLY A 348 -5.82 -3.82 2.64
C GLY A 348 -7.13 -3.16 3.01
N GLY A 349 -7.19 -2.57 4.21
CA GLY A 349 -8.39 -1.92 4.73
C GLY A 349 -9.26 -2.82 5.59
N THR A 350 -10.33 -2.23 6.13
CA THR A 350 -11.30 -2.91 6.99
C THR A 350 -12.70 -2.81 6.41
N VAL A 351 -13.56 -3.79 6.69
CA VAL A 351 -14.98 -3.77 6.30
C VAL A 351 -15.83 -2.84 7.18
N SER A 352 -15.28 -2.41 8.32
CA SER A 352 -15.99 -1.58 9.30
C SER A 352 -15.85 -0.08 9.06
N GLY A 353 -15.16 0.36 7.99
CA GLY A 353 -14.86 1.77 7.73
C GLY A 353 -13.79 2.38 8.63
N ARG A 354 -13.16 1.58 9.53
CA ARG A 354 -12.00 2.06 10.30
C ARG A 354 -10.78 2.17 9.41
N ILE A 355 -10.10 3.30 9.45
CA ILE A 355 -8.81 3.49 8.76
C ILE A 355 -7.81 2.44 9.25
N SER A 356 -7.09 1.83 8.34
CA SER A 356 -5.97 0.95 8.66
C SER A 356 -4.68 1.41 7.98
N MET A 357 -3.55 0.87 8.43
CA MET A 357 -2.24 1.19 7.87
C MET A 357 -1.49 -0.07 7.46
N SER A 358 -0.70 0.09 6.40
CA SER A 358 0.21 -0.95 5.90
C SER A 358 1.55 -0.33 5.47
N ASN A 359 2.56 -1.14 5.30
CA ASN A 359 3.89 -0.77 4.79
C ASN A 359 4.56 0.45 5.50
N PRO A 360 4.71 0.46 6.84
CA PRO A 360 4.30 -0.53 7.82
C PRO A 360 2.97 -0.18 8.51
N ASN A 361 2.41 -1.15 9.26
CA ASN A 361 1.25 -0.88 10.11
C ASN A 361 1.68 -0.21 11.43
N LEU A 362 1.63 1.11 11.47
CA LEU A 362 1.97 1.90 12.66
C LEU A 362 0.90 1.88 13.75
N GLN A 363 -0.32 1.40 13.47
CA GLN A 363 -1.37 1.26 14.47
C GLN A 363 -1.12 0.10 15.45
N GLN A 364 -0.17 -0.80 15.12
CA GLN A 364 0.19 -1.93 15.98
C GLN A 364 1.35 -1.63 16.93
N ILE A 365 1.69 -0.36 17.16
CA ILE A 365 2.70 0.03 18.15
C ILE A 365 2.31 -0.54 19.52
N PRO A 366 3.20 -1.31 20.20
CA PRO A 366 2.90 -1.89 21.49
C PRO A 366 2.50 -0.83 22.53
N ALA A 367 1.34 -1.01 23.18
CA ALA A 367 0.80 -0.05 24.15
C ALA A 367 0.63 -0.63 25.56
N ARG A 368 0.58 -1.98 25.70
CA ARG A 368 0.21 -2.64 26.97
C ARG A 368 1.31 -2.61 28.03
N ASN A 369 2.57 -2.56 27.64
CA ASN A 369 3.71 -2.40 28.56
C ASN A 369 4.12 -0.93 28.54
N PRO A 370 3.84 -0.14 29.60
CA PRO A 370 4.05 1.32 29.61
C PRO A 370 5.51 1.72 29.35
N GLU A 371 6.47 0.99 29.93
CA GLU A 371 7.90 1.29 29.77
C GLU A 371 8.34 1.06 28.31
N MET A 372 7.96 -0.10 27.75
CA MET A 372 8.30 -0.44 26.37
C MET A 372 7.55 0.45 25.38
N SER A 373 6.28 0.75 25.63
CA SER A 373 5.48 1.68 24.84
C SER A 373 6.16 3.06 24.77
N LYS A 374 6.63 3.58 25.91
CA LYS A 374 7.34 4.86 25.97
C LYS A 374 8.64 4.83 25.15
N LYS A 375 9.43 3.76 25.25
CA LYS A 375 10.67 3.60 24.46
C LYS A 375 10.39 3.57 22.96
N ILE A 376 9.38 2.81 22.53
CA ILE A 376 9.06 2.66 21.10
C ILE A 376 8.41 3.93 20.55
N ARG A 377 7.47 4.54 21.27
CA ARG A 377 6.84 5.81 20.83
C ARG A 377 7.83 6.96 20.79
N GLY A 378 8.83 6.96 21.68
CA GLY A 378 9.91 7.93 21.69
C GLY A 378 10.85 7.88 20.46
N LEU A 379 10.76 6.82 19.63
CA LEU A 379 11.48 6.73 18.37
C LEU A 379 10.89 7.65 17.28
N PHE A 380 9.60 7.99 17.40
CA PHE A 380 8.91 8.87 16.46
C PHE A 380 9.07 10.31 16.93
N LEU A 381 9.71 11.12 16.10
CA LEU A 381 10.07 12.48 16.44
C LEU A 381 9.12 13.48 15.78
N PRO A 382 8.75 14.59 16.47
CA PRO A 382 8.10 15.72 15.83
C PRO A 382 9.07 16.42 14.89
N GLU A 383 8.59 17.36 14.09
CA GLU A 383 9.48 18.24 13.34
C GLU A 383 10.32 19.10 14.31
N GLU A 384 11.43 19.61 13.81
CA GLU A 384 12.32 20.44 14.62
C GLU A 384 11.59 21.70 15.10
N GLY A 385 11.60 21.94 16.40
CA GLY A 385 10.85 23.04 17.03
C GLY A 385 9.36 22.78 17.26
N GLU A 386 8.83 21.60 16.86
CA GLU A 386 7.43 21.22 17.08
C GLU A 386 7.30 20.23 18.27
N GLN A 387 6.07 19.98 18.66
CA GLN A 387 5.71 18.99 19.68
C GLN A 387 4.56 18.10 19.21
N TRP A 388 4.51 16.87 19.73
CA TRP A 388 3.35 16.00 19.54
C TRP A 388 2.19 16.46 20.40
N ALA A 389 1.01 16.57 19.81
CA ALA A 389 -0.27 16.63 20.52
C ALA A 389 -1.01 15.31 20.32
N SER A 390 -1.58 14.78 21.39
CA SER A 390 -2.51 13.63 21.34
C SER A 390 -3.89 14.14 21.66
N MET A 391 -4.82 13.97 20.73
CA MET A 391 -6.22 14.32 20.90
C MET A 391 -7.06 13.09 20.56
N ASP A 392 -7.91 12.68 21.46
CA ASP A 392 -8.79 11.52 21.30
C ASP A 392 -10.16 11.86 21.89
N PHE A 393 -11.21 11.35 21.24
CA PHE A 393 -12.56 11.47 21.81
C PHE A 393 -12.75 10.41 22.88
N ASP A 394 -13.33 10.78 24.01
CA ASP A 394 -13.69 9.84 25.07
C ASP A 394 -15.06 9.23 24.73
N GLN A 395 -15.08 7.90 24.55
CA GLN A 395 -16.32 7.13 24.36
C GLN A 395 -17.20 7.64 23.19
N GLN A 396 -16.60 7.81 22.01
CA GLN A 396 -17.35 8.25 20.82
C GLN A 396 -18.35 7.19 20.34
N GLU A 397 -18.05 5.88 20.56
CA GLU A 397 -19.01 4.80 20.24
C GLU A 397 -20.20 4.83 21.21
#